data_9b71eccbf8a56ec385809ee3e3ad3d52
#
_entry.id   9b71eccbf8a56ec385809ee3e3ad3d52
#
_cell.length_a   1.000
_cell.length_b   1.000
_cell.length_c   1.000
_cell.angle_alpha   90.00
_cell.angle_beta   90.00
_cell.angle_gamma   90.00
#
_symmetry.space_group_name_H-M   'P 1'
#
loop_
_entity.id
_entity.type
_entity.pdbx_description
1 polymer ?
#
loop_
_entity_poly.entity_id
_entity_poly.type
_entity_poly.pdbx_seq_one_letter_code
_entity_poly.pdbx_strand_id
1 'polypeptide(L)'
;PDSVQTVGITLALLSGCFVGASVVFTKKALLDLKSRGHDVSAGSHEYLRSGVWWIGMILTALGEVANFGAYAFVPAILVTPLGAISVVISAVLSAIFLNEKLNFSGIIGCAQCLIGAVIIVLHAPASQTTETIEEFFGYVLKPVFLTYTAVVIGLLCWLIFYLQPRYAQKSPVIYISISSLGGSYLVLSTQGFGTALVYSIRNWHTDNQFLKWPIYPLLAFVVFFILFQVHFLNKALSSYSAAIVTPIYYVFFTTATMTSTAFLFQGFPVGNAVSGVSILFGFLTIVGGVALL
;
A
#
# COMPACT_ATOMS: atom_id res chain seq x y z
N PRO A 1 -8.83 -4.87 -24.03
CA PRO A 1 -7.85 -4.28 -23.08
C PRO A 1 -8.55 -3.41 -22.05
N ASP A 2 -9.51 -2.58 -22.47
CA ASP A 2 -10.16 -1.59 -21.60
C ASP A 2 -10.98 -2.22 -20.46
N SER A 3 -11.62 -3.36 -20.67
CA SER A 3 -12.42 -4.06 -19.65
C SER A 3 -11.57 -4.60 -18.49
N VAL A 4 -10.38 -5.12 -18.77
CA VAL A 4 -9.49 -5.67 -17.73
C VAL A 4 -8.92 -4.56 -16.86
N GLN A 5 -8.49 -3.46 -17.46
CA GLN A 5 -8.01 -2.29 -16.74
C GLN A 5 -9.11 -1.67 -15.88
N THR A 6 -10.33 -1.57 -16.41
CA THR A 6 -11.50 -1.07 -15.66
C THR A 6 -11.79 -1.92 -14.43
N VAL A 7 -11.73 -3.27 -14.56
CA VAL A 7 -11.90 -4.17 -13.40
C VAL A 7 -10.84 -3.92 -12.34
N GLY A 8 -9.56 -3.80 -12.72
CA GLY A 8 -8.49 -3.54 -11.78
C GLY A 8 -8.63 -2.21 -11.05
N ILE A 9 -8.97 -1.13 -11.77
CA ILE A 9 -9.23 0.19 -11.17
C ILE A 9 -10.42 0.13 -10.22
N THR A 10 -11.52 -0.54 -10.62
CA THR A 10 -12.71 -0.69 -9.77
C THR A 10 -12.38 -1.44 -8.48
N LEU A 11 -11.57 -2.50 -8.56
CA LEU A 11 -11.10 -3.24 -7.39
C LEU A 11 -10.22 -2.37 -6.49
N ALA A 12 -9.34 -1.53 -7.06
CA ALA A 12 -8.51 -0.59 -6.29
C ALA A 12 -9.35 0.46 -5.55
N LEU A 13 -10.37 1.01 -6.20
CA LEU A 13 -11.32 1.94 -5.59
C LEU A 13 -12.11 1.28 -4.46
N LEU A 14 -12.61 0.07 -4.69
CA LEU A 14 -13.34 -0.72 -3.70
C LEU A 14 -12.47 -1.07 -2.49
N SER A 15 -11.21 -1.45 -2.74
CA SER A 15 -10.20 -1.64 -1.70
C SER A 15 -10.04 -0.40 -0.83
N GLY A 16 -9.88 0.78 -1.48
CA GLY A 16 -9.78 2.06 -0.77
C GLY A 16 -10.99 2.34 0.13
N CYS A 17 -12.21 1.99 -0.32
CA CYS A 17 -13.44 2.12 0.47
C CYS A 17 -13.40 1.21 1.70
N PHE A 18 -13.06 -0.05 1.53
CA PHE A 18 -13.00 -0.99 2.65
C PHE A 18 -11.91 -0.64 3.66
N VAL A 19 -10.69 -0.33 3.18
CA VAL A 19 -9.58 0.06 4.05
C VAL A 19 -9.88 1.37 4.77
N GLY A 20 -10.43 2.37 4.09
CA GLY A 20 -10.81 3.64 4.71
C GLY A 20 -11.87 3.48 5.80
N ALA A 21 -12.88 2.64 5.56
CA ALA A 21 -13.91 2.32 6.56
C ALA A 21 -13.32 1.52 7.73
N SER A 22 -12.43 0.56 7.47
CA SER A 22 -11.82 -0.28 8.50
C SER A 22 -11.10 0.53 9.56
N VAL A 23 -10.36 1.58 9.16
CA VAL A 23 -9.64 2.47 10.06
C VAL A 23 -10.59 3.12 11.08
N VAL A 24 -11.76 3.56 10.64
CA VAL A 24 -12.74 4.22 11.50
C VAL A 24 -13.38 3.24 12.49
N PHE A 25 -13.75 2.04 12.04
CA PHE A 25 -14.30 1.01 12.94
C PHE A 25 -13.26 0.56 13.98
N THR A 26 -12.02 0.34 13.55
CA THR A 26 -10.93 -0.02 14.47
C THR A 26 -10.67 1.09 15.49
N LYS A 27 -10.60 2.36 15.04
CA LYS A 27 -10.42 3.52 15.93
C LYS A 27 -11.57 3.66 16.93
N LYS A 28 -12.82 3.50 16.46
CA LYS A 28 -14.00 3.55 17.33
C LYS A 28 -13.96 2.47 18.42
N ALA A 29 -13.58 1.25 18.06
CA ALA A 29 -13.43 0.15 19.01
C ALA A 29 -12.37 0.45 20.08
N LEU A 30 -11.23 0.99 19.67
CA LEU A 30 -10.14 1.36 20.61
C LEU A 30 -10.52 2.52 21.53
N LEU A 31 -11.24 3.52 21.02
CA LEU A 31 -11.74 4.64 21.83
C LEU A 31 -12.78 4.17 22.86
N ASP A 32 -13.68 3.25 22.48
CA ASP A 32 -14.67 2.68 23.39
C ASP A 32 -14.00 1.85 24.51
N LEU A 33 -12.97 1.06 24.18
CA LEU A 33 -12.18 0.35 25.19
C LEU A 33 -11.46 1.32 26.15
N LYS A 34 -10.85 2.38 25.63
CA LYS A 34 -10.19 3.41 26.44
C LYS A 34 -11.16 4.11 27.37
N SER A 35 -12.38 4.41 26.92
CA SER A 35 -13.42 5.04 27.74
C SER A 35 -13.90 4.14 28.90
N ARG A 36 -13.78 2.81 28.74
CA ARG A 36 -14.08 1.81 29.78
C ARG A 36 -12.92 1.56 30.75
N GLY A 37 -11.82 2.31 30.64
CA GLY A 37 -10.67 2.22 31.56
C GLY A 37 -9.66 1.11 31.21
N HIS A 38 -9.78 0.50 30.02
CA HIS A 38 -8.83 -0.51 29.54
C HIS A 38 -7.69 0.16 28.78
N ASP A 39 -6.47 0.07 29.31
CA ASP A 39 -5.30 0.65 28.68
C ASP A 39 -4.74 -0.29 27.60
N VAL A 40 -5.12 -0.02 26.34
CA VAL A 40 -4.69 -0.81 25.17
C VAL A 40 -3.19 -0.68 24.92
N SER A 41 -2.54 0.37 25.45
CA SER A 41 -1.09 0.60 25.31
C SER A 41 -0.23 -0.34 26.16
N ALA A 42 -0.79 -0.95 27.20
CA ALA A 42 -0.10 -1.80 28.17
C ALA A 42 0.00 -3.28 27.77
N GLY A 43 -0.19 -3.62 26.47
CA GLY A 43 -0.08 -4.99 25.98
C GLY A 43 -1.31 -5.87 26.27
N SER A 44 -2.44 -5.28 26.69
CA SER A 44 -3.68 -6.03 26.87
C SER A 44 -4.31 -6.35 25.50
N HIS A 45 -4.67 -7.61 25.28
CA HIS A 45 -5.32 -8.08 24.04
C HIS A 45 -6.86 -7.98 24.13
N GLU A 46 -7.38 -7.06 24.94
CA GLU A 46 -8.83 -6.92 25.18
C GLU A 46 -9.61 -6.45 23.94
N TYR A 47 -8.94 -5.77 23.01
CA TYR A 47 -9.53 -5.39 21.72
C TYR A 47 -10.03 -6.61 20.92
N LEU A 48 -9.44 -7.79 21.11
CA LEU A 48 -9.90 -9.03 20.46
C LEU A 48 -11.31 -9.46 20.90
N ARG A 49 -11.82 -8.95 22.00
CA ARG A 49 -13.19 -9.19 22.50
C ARG A 49 -14.22 -8.21 21.92
N SER A 50 -13.77 -7.16 21.23
CA SER A 50 -14.66 -6.16 20.66
C SER A 50 -15.18 -6.59 19.28
N GLY A 51 -16.50 -6.78 19.14
CA GLY A 51 -17.11 -7.07 17.83
C GLY A 51 -16.91 -5.96 16.81
N VAL A 52 -16.87 -4.70 17.25
CA VAL A 52 -16.60 -3.54 16.37
C VAL A 52 -15.18 -3.58 15.83
N TRP A 53 -14.21 -4.02 16.62
CA TRP A 53 -12.84 -4.23 16.17
C TRP A 53 -12.76 -5.31 15.07
N TRP A 54 -13.49 -6.42 15.25
CA TRP A 54 -13.53 -7.49 14.26
C TRP A 54 -14.19 -7.05 12.93
N ILE A 55 -15.20 -6.17 12.98
CA ILE A 55 -15.75 -5.55 11.76
C ILE A 55 -14.66 -4.78 11.03
N GLY A 56 -13.87 -3.97 11.75
CA GLY A 56 -12.71 -3.27 11.16
C GLY A 56 -11.72 -4.24 10.53
N MET A 57 -11.38 -5.33 11.21
CA MET A 57 -10.44 -6.33 10.68
C MET A 57 -10.97 -7.08 9.44
N ILE A 58 -12.25 -7.42 9.42
CA ILE A 58 -12.88 -8.04 8.23
C ILE A 58 -12.87 -7.07 7.05
N LEU A 59 -13.18 -5.80 7.28
CA LEU A 59 -13.11 -4.76 6.23
C LEU A 59 -11.68 -4.59 5.72
N THR A 60 -10.67 -4.63 6.61
CA THR A 60 -9.25 -4.63 6.20
C THR A 60 -8.96 -5.83 5.31
N ALA A 61 -9.34 -7.03 5.72
CA ALA A 61 -9.10 -8.24 4.95
C ALA A 61 -9.78 -8.20 3.57
N LEU A 62 -11.03 -7.74 3.50
CA LEU A 62 -11.74 -7.56 2.24
C LEU A 62 -11.06 -6.50 1.35
N GLY A 63 -10.58 -5.41 1.95
CA GLY A 63 -9.83 -4.39 1.26
C GLY A 63 -8.51 -4.93 0.68
N GLU A 64 -7.76 -5.72 1.45
CA GLU A 64 -6.52 -6.33 0.98
C GLU A 64 -6.75 -7.39 -0.12
N VAL A 65 -7.82 -8.17 -0.04
CA VAL A 65 -8.21 -9.10 -1.11
C VAL A 65 -8.56 -8.34 -2.40
N ALA A 66 -9.31 -7.25 -2.29
CA ALA A 66 -9.63 -6.41 -3.45
C ALA A 66 -8.37 -5.73 -4.02
N ASN A 67 -7.45 -5.28 -3.16
CA ASN A 67 -6.17 -4.70 -3.54
C ASN A 67 -5.27 -5.71 -4.25
N PHE A 68 -5.18 -6.93 -3.71
CA PHE A 68 -4.49 -8.04 -4.35
C PHE A 68 -5.06 -8.32 -5.75
N GLY A 69 -6.40 -8.37 -5.88
CA GLY A 69 -7.06 -8.50 -7.17
C GLY A 69 -6.73 -7.35 -8.11
N ALA A 70 -6.67 -6.11 -7.62
CA ALA A 70 -6.30 -4.96 -8.43
C ALA A 70 -4.87 -5.09 -9.01
N TYR A 71 -3.90 -5.50 -8.19
CA TYR A 71 -2.51 -5.72 -8.64
C TYR A 71 -2.38 -6.83 -9.69
N ALA A 72 -3.29 -7.80 -9.72
CA ALA A 72 -3.30 -8.84 -10.73
C ALA A 72 -3.74 -8.33 -12.13
N PHE A 73 -4.48 -7.22 -12.18
CA PHE A 73 -5.04 -6.67 -13.43
C PHE A 73 -4.40 -5.35 -13.86
N VAL A 74 -3.81 -4.61 -12.92
CA VAL A 74 -3.30 -3.25 -13.14
C VAL A 74 -1.94 -3.08 -12.45
N PRO A 75 -0.97 -2.39 -13.10
CA PRO A 75 0.34 -2.16 -12.51
C PRO A 75 0.29 -1.43 -11.17
N ALA A 76 1.22 -1.77 -10.26
CA ALA A 76 1.32 -1.17 -8.93
C ALA A 76 1.49 0.35 -8.95
N ILE A 77 2.11 0.90 -9.99
CA ILE A 77 2.28 2.35 -10.19
C ILE A 77 0.95 3.10 -10.26
N LEU A 78 -0.14 2.41 -10.63
CA LEU A 78 -1.50 2.95 -10.64
C LEU A 78 -2.26 2.66 -9.35
N VAL A 79 -2.25 1.41 -8.93
CA VAL A 79 -3.03 0.95 -7.77
C VAL A 79 -2.59 1.66 -6.49
N THR A 80 -1.26 1.81 -6.30
CA THR A 80 -0.73 2.36 -5.04
C THR A 80 -1.13 3.82 -4.79
N PRO A 81 -1.06 4.75 -5.76
CA PRO A 81 -1.57 6.11 -5.55
C PRO A 81 -3.08 6.18 -5.35
N LEU A 82 -3.85 5.27 -5.95
CA LEU A 82 -5.30 5.18 -5.71
C LEU A 82 -5.65 4.85 -4.26
N GLY A 83 -4.71 4.27 -3.51
CA GLY A 83 -4.83 4.10 -2.06
C GLY A 83 -5.10 5.40 -1.28
N ALA A 84 -4.81 6.59 -1.84
CA ALA A 84 -5.19 7.88 -1.24
C ALA A 84 -6.71 8.00 -0.99
N ILE A 85 -7.53 7.29 -1.76
CA ILE A 85 -8.97 7.26 -1.57
C ILE A 85 -9.34 6.71 -0.20
N SER A 86 -8.59 5.72 0.31
CA SER A 86 -8.79 5.20 1.67
C SER A 86 -8.60 6.28 2.74
N VAL A 87 -7.63 7.18 2.54
CA VAL A 87 -7.37 8.31 3.46
C VAL A 87 -8.53 9.31 3.42
N VAL A 88 -9.03 9.64 2.23
CA VAL A 88 -10.20 10.51 2.08
C VAL A 88 -11.44 9.90 2.74
N ILE A 89 -11.71 8.63 2.49
CA ILE A 89 -12.85 7.93 3.07
C ILE A 89 -12.73 7.86 4.60
N SER A 90 -11.54 7.52 5.11
CA SER A 90 -11.32 7.49 6.56
C SER A 90 -11.52 8.87 7.21
N ALA A 91 -11.07 9.95 6.57
CA ALA A 91 -11.28 11.32 7.06
C ALA A 91 -12.78 11.69 7.10
N VAL A 92 -13.52 11.43 6.02
CA VAL A 92 -14.96 11.71 5.94
C VAL A 92 -15.75 10.87 6.95
N LEU A 93 -15.48 9.57 7.02
CA LEU A 93 -16.15 8.68 7.97
C LEU A 93 -15.78 8.99 9.42
N SER A 94 -14.54 9.41 9.71
CA SER A 94 -14.14 9.88 11.05
C SER A 94 -14.92 11.13 11.43
N ALA A 95 -15.13 12.06 10.52
CA ALA A 95 -15.95 13.25 10.79
C ALA A 95 -17.41 12.88 11.13
N ILE A 96 -17.99 11.88 10.45
CA ILE A 96 -19.37 11.46 10.66
C ILE A 96 -19.54 10.59 11.90
N PHE A 97 -18.71 9.55 12.07
CA PHE A 97 -18.91 8.53 13.11
C PHE A 97 -18.17 8.81 14.41
N LEU A 98 -17.09 9.59 14.38
CA LEU A 98 -16.29 9.95 15.55
C LEU A 98 -16.49 11.40 15.96
N ASN A 99 -17.37 12.16 15.27
CA ASN A 99 -17.62 13.59 15.49
C ASN A 99 -16.32 14.43 15.46
N GLU A 100 -15.31 13.98 14.71
CA GLU A 100 -14.09 14.74 14.50
C GLU A 100 -14.37 15.84 13.47
N LYS A 101 -14.10 17.10 13.83
CA LYS A 101 -14.35 18.23 12.90
C LYS A 101 -13.33 18.22 11.79
N LEU A 102 -13.77 17.99 10.56
CA LEU A 102 -12.95 18.20 9.38
C LEU A 102 -12.76 19.72 9.21
N ASN A 103 -11.53 20.19 9.43
CA ASN A 103 -11.18 21.58 9.21
C ASN A 103 -11.24 21.92 7.71
N PHE A 104 -11.30 23.21 7.37
CA PHE A 104 -11.28 23.69 5.99
C PHE A 104 -10.06 23.15 5.21
N SER A 105 -8.88 23.09 5.85
CA SER A 105 -7.67 22.45 5.28
C SER A 105 -7.90 20.99 4.92
N GLY A 106 -8.59 20.23 5.78
CA GLY A 106 -8.91 18.82 5.51
C GLY A 106 -9.85 18.63 4.31
N ILE A 107 -10.82 19.54 4.12
CA ILE A 107 -11.70 19.51 2.94
C ILE A 107 -10.91 19.75 1.66
N ILE A 108 -9.99 20.74 1.67
CA ILE A 108 -9.08 21.00 0.54
C ILE A 108 -8.17 19.79 0.31
N GLY A 109 -7.64 19.19 1.37
CA GLY A 109 -6.81 17.99 1.29
C GLY A 109 -7.53 16.81 0.64
N CYS A 110 -8.77 16.54 1.02
CA CYS A 110 -9.61 15.53 0.36
C CYS A 110 -9.81 15.83 -1.13
N ALA A 111 -10.12 17.06 -1.48
CA ALA A 111 -10.30 17.47 -2.89
C ALA A 111 -9.02 17.29 -3.70
N GLN A 112 -7.85 17.66 -3.15
CA GLN A 112 -6.55 17.46 -3.80
C GLN A 112 -6.21 15.97 -3.98
N CYS A 113 -6.49 15.12 -3.00
CA CYS A 113 -6.30 13.67 -3.13
C CYS A 113 -7.14 13.09 -4.27
N LEU A 114 -8.42 13.50 -4.37
CA LEU A 114 -9.31 13.05 -5.45
C LEU A 114 -8.85 13.55 -6.82
N ILE A 115 -8.47 14.83 -6.93
CA ILE A 115 -7.96 15.42 -8.19
C ILE A 115 -6.69 14.69 -8.62
N GLY A 116 -5.74 14.49 -7.71
CA GLY A 116 -4.50 13.79 -8.00
C GLY A 116 -4.72 12.34 -8.43
N ALA A 117 -5.66 11.62 -7.80
CA ALA A 117 -6.03 10.27 -8.18
C ALA A 117 -6.63 10.23 -9.60
N VAL A 118 -7.51 11.16 -9.93
CA VAL A 118 -8.09 11.28 -11.29
C VAL A 118 -7.02 11.58 -12.33
N ILE A 119 -6.07 12.49 -12.04
CA ILE A 119 -4.96 12.79 -12.95
C ILE A 119 -4.14 11.53 -13.23
N ILE A 120 -3.81 10.74 -12.20
CA ILE A 120 -3.04 9.49 -12.36
C ILE A 120 -3.81 8.50 -13.21
N VAL A 121 -5.10 8.28 -12.95
CA VAL A 121 -5.93 7.33 -13.71
C VAL A 121 -6.06 7.72 -15.18
N LEU A 122 -6.27 9.01 -15.49
CA LEU A 122 -6.41 9.49 -16.85
C LEU A 122 -5.14 9.38 -17.70
N HIS A 123 -3.97 9.44 -17.06
CA HIS A 123 -2.67 9.35 -17.74
C HIS A 123 -1.99 8.00 -17.52
N ALA A 124 -2.74 7.04 -16.96
CA ALA A 124 -2.28 5.70 -16.72
C ALA A 124 -1.80 5.03 -18.01
N PRO A 125 -0.61 4.44 -18.01
CA PRO A 125 -0.14 3.69 -19.16
C PRO A 125 -1.00 2.46 -19.39
N ALA A 126 -1.14 2.05 -20.66
CA ALA A 126 -1.64 0.73 -20.99
C ALA A 126 -0.77 -0.32 -20.28
N SER A 127 -1.40 -1.29 -19.64
CA SER A 127 -0.78 -2.22 -18.71
C SER A 127 0.48 -2.91 -19.27
N GLN A 128 1.62 -2.69 -18.62
CA GLN A 128 2.74 -3.64 -18.68
C GLN A 128 2.59 -4.56 -17.45
N THR A 129 1.70 -5.51 -17.54
CA THR A 129 1.62 -6.61 -16.60
C THR A 129 2.32 -7.80 -17.21
N THR A 130 3.27 -8.38 -16.51
CA THR A 130 3.83 -9.67 -16.86
C THR A 130 2.71 -10.71 -16.81
N GLU A 131 2.62 -11.57 -17.83
CA GLU A 131 1.59 -12.62 -17.84
C GLU A 131 2.07 -13.88 -17.13
N THR A 132 3.35 -14.20 -17.22
CA THR A 132 3.93 -15.43 -16.68
C THR A 132 4.94 -15.14 -15.59
N ILE A 133 5.16 -16.15 -14.73
CA ILE A 133 6.13 -16.05 -13.63
C ILE A 133 7.58 -15.96 -14.16
N GLU A 134 7.86 -16.62 -15.28
CA GLU A 134 9.19 -16.54 -15.92
C GLU A 134 9.49 -15.14 -16.43
N GLU A 135 8.50 -14.49 -17.02
CA GLU A 135 8.64 -13.10 -17.46
C GLU A 135 8.90 -12.16 -16.28
N PHE A 136 8.15 -12.32 -15.20
CA PHE A 136 8.35 -11.55 -13.97
C PHE A 136 9.78 -11.72 -13.43
N PHE A 137 10.26 -12.96 -13.29
CA PHE A 137 11.63 -13.22 -12.86
C PHE A 137 12.67 -12.71 -13.87
N GLY A 138 12.35 -12.70 -15.17
CA GLY A 138 13.16 -12.06 -16.19
C GLY A 138 13.41 -10.57 -15.91
N TYR A 139 12.43 -9.84 -15.38
CA TYR A 139 12.62 -8.45 -14.92
C TYR A 139 13.38 -8.37 -13.59
N VAL A 140 13.07 -9.24 -12.63
CA VAL A 140 13.73 -9.26 -11.32
C VAL A 140 15.24 -9.52 -11.43
N LEU A 141 15.65 -10.39 -12.35
CA LEU A 141 17.06 -10.75 -12.56
C LEU A 141 17.85 -9.74 -13.39
N LYS A 142 17.23 -8.68 -13.92
CA LYS A 142 17.96 -7.65 -14.64
C LYS A 142 18.95 -6.91 -13.74
N PRO A 143 20.16 -6.58 -14.24
CA PRO A 143 21.20 -5.93 -13.44
C PRO A 143 20.74 -4.63 -12.78
N VAL A 144 19.90 -3.85 -13.46
CA VAL A 144 19.36 -2.57 -12.95
C VAL A 144 18.54 -2.79 -11.69
N PHE A 145 17.64 -3.78 -11.67
CA PHE A 145 16.81 -4.06 -10.50
C PHE A 145 17.64 -4.71 -9.38
N LEU A 146 18.59 -5.58 -9.70
CA LEU A 146 19.49 -6.18 -8.72
C LEU A 146 20.36 -5.13 -8.03
N THR A 147 20.89 -4.17 -8.79
CA THR A 147 21.66 -3.04 -8.22
C THR A 147 20.78 -2.18 -7.30
N TYR A 148 19.59 -1.84 -7.73
CA TYR A 148 18.61 -1.11 -6.91
C TYR A 148 18.30 -1.89 -5.62
N THR A 149 18.03 -3.19 -5.72
CA THR A 149 17.76 -4.05 -4.56
C THR A 149 18.93 -4.10 -3.60
N ALA A 150 20.18 -4.21 -4.10
CA ALA A 150 21.37 -4.17 -3.25
C ALA A 150 21.49 -2.85 -2.47
N VAL A 151 21.21 -1.71 -3.12
CA VAL A 151 21.20 -0.39 -2.47
C VAL A 151 20.11 -0.32 -1.40
N VAL A 152 18.89 -0.81 -1.69
CA VAL A 152 17.79 -0.80 -0.73
C VAL A 152 18.08 -1.71 0.47
N ILE A 153 18.65 -2.89 0.25
CA ILE A 153 19.07 -3.79 1.34
C ILE A 153 20.12 -3.09 2.21
N GLY A 154 21.14 -2.45 1.61
CA GLY A 154 22.14 -1.68 2.34
C GLY A 154 21.51 -0.55 3.17
N LEU A 155 20.56 0.18 2.60
CA LEU A 155 19.80 1.22 3.29
C LEU A 155 18.96 0.65 4.44
N LEU A 156 18.26 -0.48 4.24
CA LEU A 156 17.50 -1.16 5.28
C LEU A 156 18.40 -1.63 6.43
N CYS A 157 19.53 -2.24 6.12
CA CYS A 157 20.51 -2.63 7.13
C CYS A 157 21.00 -1.42 7.94
N TRP A 158 21.34 -0.32 7.27
CA TRP A 158 21.73 0.91 7.94
C TRP A 158 20.63 1.50 8.82
N LEU A 159 19.37 1.54 8.32
CA LEU A 159 18.22 2.00 9.09
C LEU A 159 17.98 1.12 10.32
N ILE A 160 18.00 -0.21 10.16
CA ILE A 160 17.67 -1.17 11.24
C ILE A 160 18.79 -1.24 12.28
N PHE A 161 20.07 -1.36 11.87
CA PHE A 161 21.16 -1.62 12.80
C PHE A 161 21.78 -0.35 13.36
N TYR A 162 21.73 0.77 12.66
CA TYR A 162 22.37 2.02 13.07
C TYR A 162 21.38 3.10 13.54
N LEU A 163 20.37 3.43 12.72
CA LEU A 163 19.43 4.51 13.04
C LEU A 163 18.37 4.11 14.05
N GLN A 164 17.80 2.91 13.90
CA GLN A 164 16.71 2.46 14.76
C GLN A 164 17.10 2.46 16.26
N PRO A 165 18.25 1.90 16.69
CA PRO A 165 18.58 1.87 18.11
C PRO A 165 18.82 3.27 18.72
N ARG A 166 19.22 4.24 17.89
CA ARG A 166 19.64 5.57 18.36
C ARG A 166 18.54 6.62 18.29
N TYR A 167 17.69 6.56 17.26
CA TYR A 167 16.79 7.65 16.91
C TYR A 167 15.33 7.24 16.75
N ALA A 168 14.99 5.96 16.76
CA ALA A 168 13.62 5.50 16.50
C ALA A 168 12.60 5.97 17.56
N GLN A 169 13.05 6.28 18.78
CA GLN A 169 12.19 6.86 19.81
C GLN A 169 12.01 8.38 19.67
N LYS A 170 12.81 9.03 18.81
CA LYS A 170 12.76 10.48 18.63
C LYS A 170 12.01 10.88 17.35
N SER A 171 11.89 9.97 16.38
CA SER A 171 11.27 10.25 15.09
C SER A 171 10.52 9.03 14.53
N PRO A 172 9.24 9.19 14.15
CA PRO A 172 8.44 8.12 13.53
C PRO A 172 8.98 7.71 12.16
N VAL A 173 9.70 8.61 11.48
CA VAL A 173 10.19 8.46 10.10
C VAL A 173 11.03 7.20 9.94
N ILE A 174 11.80 6.81 10.95
CA ILE A 174 12.70 5.64 10.87
C ILE A 174 11.89 4.34 10.70
N TYR A 175 10.92 4.09 11.59
CA TYR A 175 10.07 2.90 11.49
C TYR A 175 9.23 2.93 10.21
N ILE A 176 8.72 4.12 9.85
CA ILE A 176 7.93 4.33 8.64
C ILE A 176 8.76 4.04 7.40
N SER A 177 10.00 4.53 7.31
CA SER A 177 10.89 4.27 6.18
C SER A 177 11.19 2.79 6.01
N ILE A 178 11.50 2.09 7.11
CA ILE A 178 11.77 0.63 7.09
C ILE A 178 10.52 -0.13 6.61
N SER A 179 9.36 0.18 7.18
CA SER A 179 8.10 -0.46 6.82
C SER A 179 7.72 -0.18 5.37
N SER A 180 7.90 1.05 4.89
CA SER A 180 7.57 1.47 3.52
C SER A 180 8.47 0.81 2.47
N LEU A 181 9.78 0.72 2.74
CA LEU A 181 10.71 0.02 1.85
C LEU A 181 10.38 -1.48 1.77
N GLY A 182 10.13 -2.14 2.90
CA GLY A 182 9.68 -3.53 2.91
C GLY A 182 8.34 -3.73 2.21
N GLY A 183 7.40 -2.81 2.45
CA GLY A 183 6.09 -2.79 1.81
C GLY A 183 6.14 -2.64 0.29
N SER A 184 7.10 -1.88 -0.25
CA SER A 184 7.27 -1.78 -1.70
C SER A 184 7.63 -3.12 -2.34
N TYR A 185 8.48 -3.92 -1.70
CA TYR A 185 8.78 -5.28 -2.16
C TYR A 185 7.60 -6.24 -1.98
N LEU A 186 6.80 -6.05 -0.93
CA LEU A 186 5.55 -6.78 -0.78
C LEU A 186 4.63 -6.55 -1.98
N VAL A 187 4.43 -5.28 -2.37
CA VAL A 187 3.58 -4.92 -3.52
C VAL A 187 4.09 -5.57 -4.81
N LEU A 188 5.40 -5.49 -5.10
CA LEU A 188 5.99 -6.12 -6.28
C LEU A 188 5.79 -7.65 -6.27
N SER A 189 6.04 -8.28 -5.13
CA SER A 189 5.85 -9.74 -5.00
C SER A 189 4.38 -10.13 -5.14
N THR A 190 3.46 -9.34 -4.56
CA THR A 190 2.02 -9.54 -4.67
C THR A 190 1.53 -9.36 -6.11
N GLN A 191 2.06 -8.38 -6.84
CA GLN A 191 1.75 -8.17 -8.24
C GLN A 191 2.21 -9.38 -9.08
N GLY A 192 3.44 -9.83 -8.93
CA GLY A 192 3.96 -11.00 -9.65
C GLY A 192 3.19 -12.28 -9.34
N PHE A 193 2.85 -12.51 -8.06
CA PHE A 193 2.04 -13.65 -7.65
C PHE A 193 0.60 -13.56 -8.16
N GLY A 194 -0.01 -12.38 -8.10
CA GLY A 194 -1.39 -12.15 -8.55
C GLY A 194 -1.56 -12.37 -10.06
N THR A 195 -0.63 -11.85 -10.86
CA THR A 195 -0.67 -12.09 -12.32
C THR A 195 -0.47 -13.56 -12.67
N ALA A 196 0.47 -14.26 -12.02
CA ALA A 196 0.67 -15.69 -12.19
C ALA A 196 -0.56 -16.51 -11.76
N LEU A 197 -1.26 -16.09 -10.71
CA LEU A 197 -2.51 -16.71 -10.26
C LEU A 197 -3.62 -16.57 -11.30
N VAL A 198 -3.85 -15.35 -11.81
CA VAL A 198 -4.89 -15.07 -12.81
C VAL A 198 -4.58 -15.82 -14.11
N TYR A 199 -3.32 -15.83 -14.55
CA TYR A 199 -2.89 -16.59 -15.73
C TYR A 199 -3.14 -18.09 -15.54
N SER A 200 -2.82 -18.66 -14.38
CA SER A 200 -3.05 -20.07 -14.07
C SER A 200 -4.53 -20.46 -14.09
N ILE A 201 -5.40 -19.56 -13.58
CA ILE A 201 -6.85 -19.81 -13.59
C ILE A 201 -7.38 -19.84 -15.03
N ARG A 202 -6.88 -18.93 -15.89
CA ARG A 202 -7.29 -18.88 -17.30
C ARG A 202 -6.78 -20.08 -18.11
N ASN A 203 -5.58 -20.56 -17.81
CA ASN A 203 -4.86 -21.58 -18.56
C ASN A 203 -4.64 -22.88 -17.75
N TRP A 204 -5.60 -23.23 -16.86
CA TRP A 204 -5.45 -24.31 -15.90
C TRP A 204 -5.03 -25.66 -16.50
N HIS A 205 -5.53 -25.97 -17.70
CA HIS A 205 -5.27 -27.24 -18.39
C HIS A 205 -4.07 -27.19 -19.33
N THR A 206 -3.58 -26.01 -19.72
CA THR A 206 -2.54 -25.86 -20.74
C THR A 206 -1.20 -25.43 -20.16
N ASP A 207 -1.18 -24.43 -19.29
CA ASP A 207 0.05 -23.89 -18.68
C ASP A 207 -0.26 -23.35 -17.28
N ASN A 208 -0.19 -24.23 -16.30
CA ASN A 208 -0.44 -23.88 -14.91
C ASN A 208 0.85 -23.42 -14.23
N GLN A 209 0.92 -22.14 -13.86
CA GLN A 209 2.08 -21.54 -13.20
C GLN A 209 2.37 -22.13 -11.82
N PHE A 210 1.37 -22.73 -11.14
CA PHE A 210 1.57 -23.42 -9.87
C PHE A 210 2.42 -24.69 -9.96
N LEU A 211 2.58 -25.26 -11.15
CA LEU A 211 3.49 -26.36 -11.39
C LEU A 211 4.95 -25.92 -11.56
N LYS A 212 5.19 -24.62 -11.70
CA LYS A 212 6.52 -24.05 -11.86
C LYS A 212 7.13 -23.70 -10.51
N TRP A 213 8.37 -24.14 -10.26
CA TRP A 213 9.04 -23.95 -8.98
C TRP A 213 9.20 -22.47 -8.53
N PRO A 214 9.31 -21.43 -9.43
CA PRO A 214 9.55 -20.07 -8.98
C PRO A 214 8.38 -19.42 -8.22
N ILE A 215 7.16 -19.99 -8.32
CA ILE A 215 6.00 -19.45 -7.60
C ILE A 215 6.13 -19.60 -6.08
N TYR A 216 6.79 -20.68 -5.62
CA TYR A 216 6.93 -20.97 -4.18
C TYR A 216 7.86 -19.99 -3.46
N PRO A 217 9.09 -19.66 -3.97
CA PRO A 217 9.87 -18.58 -3.43
C PRO A 217 9.14 -17.24 -3.43
N LEU A 218 8.40 -16.93 -4.50
CA LEU A 218 7.64 -15.69 -4.58
C LEU A 218 6.57 -15.60 -3.49
N LEU A 219 5.84 -16.69 -3.24
CA LEU A 219 4.88 -16.78 -2.14
C LEU A 219 5.56 -16.61 -0.78
N ALA A 220 6.74 -17.23 -0.59
CA ALA A 220 7.53 -17.06 0.63
C ALA A 220 7.96 -15.59 0.83
N PHE A 221 8.34 -14.89 -0.24
CA PHE A 221 8.63 -13.46 -0.20
C PHE A 221 7.41 -12.62 0.18
N VAL A 222 6.23 -12.93 -0.37
CA VAL A 222 4.98 -12.24 0.02
C VAL A 222 4.75 -12.38 1.52
N VAL A 223 4.79 -13.59 2.07
CA VAL A 223 4.59 -13.84 3.50
C VAL A 223 5.67 -13.13 4.34
N PHE A 224 6.92 -13.21 3.94
CA PHE A 224 8.02 -12.55 4.64
C PHE A 224 7.82 -11.01 4.68
N PHE A 225 7.52 -10.38 3.56
CA PHE A 225 7.36 -8.93 3.49
C PHE A 225 6.07 -8.44 4.17
N ILE A 226 4.99 -9.23 4.21
CA ILE A 226 3.82 -8.93 5.04
C ILE A 226 4.23 -8.82 6.51
N LEU A 227 4.88 -9.85 7.04
CA LEU A 227 5.31 -9.88 8.44
C LEU A 227 6.31 -8.76 8.75
N PHE A 228 7.24 -8.52 7.85
CA PHE A 228 8.24 -7.46 7.97
C PHE A 228 7.57 -6.07 8.03
N GLN A 229 6.71 -5.76 7.06
CA GLN A 229 6.02 -4.48 6.97
C GLN A 229 5.14 -4.23 8.21
N VAL A 230 4.32 -5.22 8.58
CA VAL A 230 3.40 -5.11 9.73
C VAL A 230 4.18 -4.96 11.04
N HIS A 231 5.29 -5.67 11.20
CA HIS A 231 6.12 -5.56 12.40
C HIS A 231 6.63 -4.13 12.62
N PHE A 232 7.21 -3.50 11.59
CA PHE A 232 7.74 -2.14 11.72
C PHE A 232 6.64 -1.07 11.75
N LEU A 233 5.54 -1.28 11.04
CA LEU A 233 4.39 -0.37 11.10
C LEU A 233 3.75 -0.39 12.50
N ASN A 234 3.60 -1.56 13.13
CA ASN A 234 3.11 -1.67 14.49
C ASN A 234 4.05 -0.98 15.50
N LYS A 235 5.37 -1.06 15.30
CA LYS A 235 6.33 -0.29 16.11
C LYS A 235 6.14 1.22 15.95
N ALA A 236 5.88 1.71 14.75
CA ALA A 236 5.59 3.12 14.53
C ALA A 236 4.29 3.54 15.24
N LEU A 237 3.21 2.75 15.09
CA LEU A 237 1.90 3.04 15.69
C LEU A 237 1.88 2.89 17.21
N SER A 238 2.70 2.02 17.78
CA SER A 238 2.82 1.89 19.25
C SER A 238 3.56 3.06 19.89
N SER A 239 4.51 3.66 19.15
CA SER A 239 5.37 4.74 19.66
C SER A 239 4.81 6.13 19.35
N TYR A 240 3.99 6.28 18.32
CA TYR A 240 3.49 7.55 17.81
C TYR A 240 2.00 7.51 17.49
N SER A 241 1.34 8.69 17.46
CA SER A 241 -0.08 8.76 17.12
C SER A 241 -0.36 8.34 15.69
N ALA A 242 -1.46 7.63 15.47
CA ALA A 242 -1.88 7.21 14.12
C ALA A 242 -2.10 8.40 13.19
N ALA A 243 -2.55 9.54 13.72
CA ALA A 243 -2.75 10.77 12.95
C ALA A 243 -1.45 11.32 12.31
N ILE A 244 -0.29 11.04 12.91
CA ILE A 244 1.02 11.42 12.37
C ILE A 244 1.58 10.31 11.48
N VAL A 245 1.48 9.04 11.94
CA VAL A 245 2.07 7.89 11.25
C VAL A 245 1.42 7.65 9.91
N THR A 246 0.08 7.68 9.83
CA THR A 246 -0.66 7.27 8.63
C THR A 246 -0.36 8.15 7.41
N PRO A 247 -0.40 9.50 7.48
CA PRO A 247 -0.07 10.34 6.34
C PRO A 247 1.38 10.18 5.88
N ILE A 248 2.33 10.15 6.83
CA ILE A 248 3.75 10.01 6.52
C ILE A 248 4.01 8.64 5.87
N TYR A 249 3.44 7.58 6.45
CA TYR A 249 3.55 6.22 5.92
C TYR A 249 3.02 6.15 4.48
N TYR A 250 1.86 6.75 4.21
CA TYR A 250 1.27 6.75 2.87
C TYR A 250 2.22 7.37 1.83
N VAL A 251 2.79 8.53 2.13
CA VAL A 251 3.74 9.21 1.23
C VAL A 251 5.00 8.36 0.99
N PHE A 252 5.61 7.87 2.06
CA PHE A 252 6.84 7.05 1.96
C PHE A 252 6.58 5.74 1.23
N PHE A 253 5.49 5.04 1.57
CA PHE A 253 5.10 3.78 0.95
C PHE A 253 4.82 3.94 -0.55
N THR A 254 4.03 4.95 -0.92
CA THR A 254 3.70 5.21 -2.32
C THR A 254 4.95 5.59 -3.12
N THR A 255 5.81 6.47 -2.56
CA THR A 255 7.07 6.83 -3.20
C THR A 255 7.98 5.62 -3.40
N ALA A 256 8.16 4.81 -2.36
CA ALA A 256 8.98 3.60 -2.41
C ALA A 256 8.43 2.61 -3.46
N THR A 257 7.11 2.38 -3.48
CA THR A 257 6.47 1.46 -4.44
C THR A 257 6.60 1.95 -5.87
N MET A 258 6.34 3.23 -6.14
CA MET A 258 6.50 3.81 -7.48
C MET A 258 7.95 3.71 -7.96
N THR A 259 8.90 4.00 -7.08
CA THR A 259 10.33 3.90 -7.39
C THR A 259 10.74 2.45 -7.67
N SER A 260 10.36 1.51 -6.80
CA SER A 260 10.66 0.08 -6.97
C SER A 260 10.07 -0.48 -8.27
N THR A 261 8.83 -0.11 -8.60
CA THR A 261 8.16 -0.49 -9.84
C THR A 261 8.88 0.06 -11.08
N ALA A 262 9.30 1.33 -11.03
CA ALA A 262 10.05 1.95 -12.11
C ALA A 262 11.40 1.27 -12.36
N PHE A 263 12.12 0.85 -11.31
CA PHE A 263 13.37 0.10 -11.45
C PHE A 263 13.14 -1.33 -11.94
N LEU A 264 12.07 -2.00 -11.50
CA LEU A 264 11.73 -3.35 -11.94
C LEU A 264 11.46 -3.39 -13.45
N PHE A 265 10.60 -2.52 -13.94
CA PHE A 265 10.20 -2.47 -15.35
C PHE A 265 11.11 -1.59 -16.22
N GLN A 266 12.23 -1.10 -15.69
CA GLN A 266 13.24 -0.26 -16.37
C GLN A 266 12.67 1.04 -16.97
N GLY A 267 11.84 1.71 -16.22
CA GLY A 267 11.24 2.99 -16.56
C GLY A 267 9.79 3.06 -16.11
N PHE A 268 9.27 4.28 -16.11
CA PHE A 268 7.83 4.44 -16.02
C PHE A 268 7.24 3.95 -17.35
N PRO A 269 6.27 3.04 -17.35
CA PRO A 269 5.60 2.57 -18.56
C PRO A 269 4.67 3.68 -19.10
N VAL A 270 5.24 4.82 -19.46
CA VAL A 270 4.52 5.99 -19.97
C VAL A 270 4.73 6.07 -21.48
N GLY A 271 3.62 6.07 -22.22
CA GLY A 271 3.68 6.17 -23.68
C GLY A 271 4.28 7.51 -24.18
N ASN A 272 4.19 8.58 -23.39
CA ASN A 272 4.67 9.92 -23.72
C ASN A 272 5.24 10.63 -22.48
N ALA A 273 6.21 11.52 -22.68
CA ALA A 273 6.77 12.35 -21.60
C ALA A 273 5.68 13.17 -20.85
N VAL A 274 4.65 13.62 -21.53
CA VAL A 274 3.51 14.32 -20.93
C VAL A 274 2.78 13.46 -19.92
N SER A 275 2.53 12.19 -20.23
CA SER A 275 1.88 11.27 -19.28
C SER A 275 2.73 11.03 -18.04
N GLY A 276 4.06 10.91 -18.20
CA GLY A 276 4.97 10.76 -17.07
C GLY A 276 4.98 11.98 -16.15
N VAL A 277 5.04 13.16 -16.72
CA VAL A 277 4.97 14.42 -15.97
C VAL A 277 3.61 14.56 -15.28
N SER A 278 2.50 14.21 -15.95
CA SER A 278 1.15 14.26 -15.37
C SER A 278 0.99 13.31 -14.18
N ILE A 279 1.52 12.08 -14.27
CA ILE A 279 1.50 11.11 -13.15
C ILE A 279 2.29 11.66 -11.96
N LEU A 280 3.47 12.25 -12.21
CA LEU A 280 4.27 12.86 -11.15
C LEU A 280 3.53 14.02 -10.47
N PHE A 281 2.93 14.93 -11.25
CA PHE A 281 2.12 16.02 -10.69
C PHE A 281 0.87 15.52 -9.98
N GLY A 282 0.18 14.51 -10.50
CA GLY A 282 -0.94 13.85 -9.82
C GLY A 282 -0.51 13.30 -8.45
N PHE A 283 0.64 12.62 -8.40
CA PHE A 283 1.19 12.11 -7.14
C PHE A 283 1.55 13.24 -6.17
N LEU A 284 2.24 14.29 -6.61
CA LEU A 284 2.56 15.45 -5.77
C LEU A 284 1.30 16.16 -5.26
N THR A 285 0.24 16.21 -6.06
CA THR A 285 -1.07 16.74 -5.64
C THR A 285 -1.67 15.88 -4.52
N ILE A 286 -1.60 14.55 -4.63
CA ILE A 286 -2.03 13.64 -3.56
C ILE A 286 -1.21 13.86 -2.28
N VAL A 287 0.11 13.94 -2.40
CA VAL A 287 1.00 14.19 -1.25
C VAL A 287 0.65 15.50 -0.54
N GLY A 288 0.42 16.57 -1.32
CA GLY A 288 -0.05 17.86 -0.78
C GLY A 288 -1.41 17.73 -0.08
N GLY A 289 -2.35 16.99 -0.67
CA GLY A 289 -3.66 16.72 -0.08
C GLY A 289 -3.58 15.95 1.23
N VAL A 290 -2.77 14.89 1.27
CA VAL A 290 -2.55 14.09 2.49
C VAL A 290 -1.87 14.92 3.60
N ALA A 291 -0.99 15.87 3.24
CA ALA A 291 -0.34 16.75 4.21
C ALA A 291 -1.29 17.80 4.81
N LEU A 292 -2.41 18.10 4.15
CA LEU A 292 -3.44 19.02 4.65
C LEU A 292 -4.49 18.32 5.53
N LEU A 293 -4.65 17.01 5.43
CA LEU A 293 -5.52 16.19 6.25
C LEU A 293 -4.98 15.99 7.65
#